data_ba06b6c617aef33614de552b74e3ba08
#
_entry.id   ba06b6c617aef33614de552b74e3ba08
#
_cell.length_a   1.000
_cell.length_b   1.000
_cell.length_c   1.000
_cell.angle_alpha   90.00
_cell.angle_beta   90.00
_cell.angle_gamma   90.00
#
_symmetry.space_group_name_H-M   'P 1'
#
loop_
_entity.id
_entity.type
_entity.pdbx_description
1 polymer ?
#
loop_
_entity_poly.entity_id
_entity_poly.type
_entity_poly.pdbx_seq_one_letter_code
_entity_poly.pdbx_strand_id
1 'polypeptide(L)'
;YLNSCITALDLHQIVVKKSDRDRAIDIYENLNIGGISLSTFELVMARAAKEKLPQNKNLFETIVDYIQTEREYETCVIPECMEKYAISKNYSVSNEMECYNEKKNELNKKYTEGFLDVLSLLSYAPDYTSGSVETSQIKQKKILNLDEKQILHNWKKACEGIDRACYFLKVQCGVRKIQEVSYNLMLVLLGYIYANDSFYKDKKVTKLLVAWYWSAIFAGRYDKDQTPHVVEDINNILKTIADGDDTWLLEMKNNIFDMKGFSDEPTLLLQTSVTPKGALRKSICQFYLAGTYK
;
A
#
# COMPACT_ATOMS: atom_id res chain seq x y z
N TYR A 1 -28.87 11.75 -41.71
CA TYR A 1 -29.19 11.93 -40.26
C TYR A 1 -27.96 11.91 -39.39
N LEU A 2 -27.10 10.87 -39.43
CA LEU A 2 -25.87 10.77 -38.64
C LEU A 2 -24.88 11.90 -38.97
N ASN A 3 -24.65 12.23 -40.22
CA ASN A 3 -23.76 13.33 -40.61
C ASN A 3 -24.26 14.69 -40.12
N SER A 4 -25.55 14.95 -40.14
CA SER A 4 -26.11 16.20 -39.61
C SER A 4 -26.05 16.31 -38.11
N CYS A 5 -26.10 15.17 -37.38
CA CYS A 5 -25.89 15.14 -35.94
C CYS A 5 -24.42 15.40 -35.54
N ILE A 6 -23.48 14.86 -36.33
CA ILE A 6 -22.02 15.06 -36.07
C ILE A 6 -21.60 16.51 -36.38
N THR A 7 -22.15 17.11 -37.45
CA THR A 7 -21.85 18.52 -37.82
C THR A 7 -22.52 19.55 -36.90
N ALA A 8 -23.53 19.14 -36.11
CA ALA A 8 -24.21 19.98 -35.12
C ALA A 8 -23.58 19.93 -33.72
N LEU A 9 -22.53 19.12 -33.53
CA LEU A 9 -21.83 19.04 -32.24
C LEU A 9 -20.94 20.26 -32.04
N ASP A 10 -21.33 21.15 -31.14
CA ASP A 10 -20.48 22.22 -30.64
C ASP A 10 -19.45 21.62 -29.65
N LEU A 11 -18.21 21.52 -30.10
CA LEU A 11 -17.08 21.10 -29.27
C LEU A 11 -16.50 22.34 -28.56
N HIS A 12 -16.83 22.47 -27.26
CA HIS A 12 -16.21 23.50 -26.45
C HIS A 12 -14.77 23.12 -26.10
N GLN A 13 -13.82 23.94 -26.55
CA GLN A 13 -12.41 23.79 -26.26
C GLN A 13 -11.99 24.80 -25.20
N ILE A 14 -11.47 24.34 -24.07
CA ILE A 14 -10.82 25.19 -23.07
C ILE A 14 -9.32 25.10 -23.29
N VAL A 15 -8.70 26.21 -23.72
CA VAL A 15 -7.26 26.28 -23.92
C VAL A 15 -6.62 26.88 -22.68
N VAL A 16 -5.78 26.09 -22.01
CA VAL A 16 -5.01 26.52 -20.85
C VAL A 16 -3.55 26.70 -21.24
N LYS A 17 -2.92 27.80 -20.83
CA LYS A 17 -1.50 28.05 -21.11
C LYS A 17 -0.65 26.96 -20.43
N LYS A 18 0.47 26.60 -21.06
CA LYS A 18 1.40 25.59 -20.57
C LYS A 18 1.94 25.92 -19.16
N SER A 19 2.00 27.20 -18.80
CA SER A 19 2.37 27.69 -17.46
C SER A 19 1.31 27.44 -16.39
N ASP A 20 0.04 27.25 -16.76
CA ASP A 20 -1.12 27.20 -15.85
C ASP A 20 -1.67 25.77 -15.74
N ARG A 21 -0.79 24.78 -15.77
CA ARG A 21 -1.15 23.37 -15.79
C ARG A 21 -1.91 22.92 -14.54
N ASP A 22 -1.54 23.42 -13.37
CA ASP A 22 -2.25 23.10 -12.12
C ASP A 22 -3.70 23.57 -12.21
N ARG A 23 -3.93 24.76 -12.80
CA ARG A 23 -5.26 25.28 -13.13
C ARG A 23 -5.98 24.41 -14.19
N ALA A 24 -5.25 23.80 -15.14
CA ALA A 24 -5.85 22.86 -16.07
C ALA A 24 -6.33 21.59 -15.37
N ILE A 25 -5.61 21.09 -14.39
CA ILE A 25 -6.02 19.95 -13.58
C ILE A 25 -7.27 20.30 -12.77
N ASP A 26 -7.29 21.46 -12.10
CA ASP A 26 -8.45 21.94 -11.33
C ASP A 26 -9.68 22.14 -12.24
N ILE A 27 -9.50 22.71 -13.44
CA ILE A 27 -10.57 22.87 -14.44
C ILE A 27 -11.07 21.49 -14.90
N TYR A 28 -10.16 20.55 -15.13
CA TYR A 28 -10.50 19.21 -15.58
C TYR A 28 -11.26 18.44 -14.50
N GLU A 29 -10.86 18.55 -13.23
CA GLU A 29 -11.58 18.02 -12.08
C GLU A 29 -13.02 18.56 -12.00
N ASN A 30 -13.17 19.88 -12.16
CA ASN A 30 -14.46 20.54 -12.10
C ASN A 30 -15.37 20.22 -13.31
N LEU A 31 -14.81 20.04 -14.51
CA LEU A 31 -15.56 19.67 -15.71
C LEU A 31 -16.03 18.22 -15.69
N ASN A 32 -15.33 17.33 -14.99
CA ASN A 32 -15.69 15.92 -14.87
C ASN A 32 -16.81 15.62 -13.85
N ILE A 33 -17.42 16.63 -13.25
CA ILE A 33 -18.58 16.47 -12.35
C ILE A 33 -19.77 15.77 -13.05
N GLY A 34 -19.80 15.74 -14.38
CA GLY A 34 -20.82 15.06 -15.21
C GLY A 34 -20.32 13.84 -16.01
N GLY A 35 -19.04 13.45 -15.90
CA GLY A 35 -18.41 12.36 -16.65
C GLY A 35 -17.74 11.31 -15.75
N ILE A 36 -16.84 10.49 -16.32
CA ILE A 36 -15.98 9.57 -15.57
C ILE A 36 -14.91 10.41 -14.85
N SER A 37 -15.02 10.52 -13.53
CA SER A 37 -14.04 11.26 -12.73
C SER A 37 -12.68 10.56 -12.74
N LEU A 38 -11.60 11.33 -12.93
CA LEU A 38 -10.25 10.80 -12.75
C LEU A 38 -10.03 10.36 -11.30
N SER A 39 -9.37 9.24 -11.15
CA SER A 39 -8.89 8.79 -9.85
C SER A 39 -7.76 9.69 -9.32
N THR A 40 -7.56 9.71 -8.01
CA THR A 40 -6.43 10.40 -7.39
C THR A 40 -5.09 9.96 -7.99
N PHE A 41 -4.97 8.68 -8.34
CA PHE A 41 -3.78 8.14 -8.98
C PHE A 41 -3.53 8.76 -10.36
N GLU A 42 -4.55 8.84 -11.21
CA GLU A 42 -4.43 9.45 -12.54
C GLU A 42 -4.06 10.94 -12.47
N LEU A 43 -4.60 11.66 -11.48
CA LEU A 43 -4.26 13.07 -11.25
C LEU A 43 -2.79 13.25 -10.81
N VAL A 44 -2.30 12.40 -9.91
CA VAL A 44 -0.89 12.40 -9.49
C VAL A 44 0.02 12.04 -10.67
N MET A 45 -0.34 11.03 -11.48
CA MET A 45 0.40 10.67 -12.69
C MET A 45 0.43 11.81 -13.71
N ALA A 46 -0.70 12.50 -13.92
CA ALA A 46 -0.78 13.65 -14.80
C ALA A 46 0.10 14.81 -14.33
N ARG A 47 0.20 15.02 -13.01
CA ARG A 47 1.07 16.04 -12.41
C ARG A 47 2.56 15.75 -12.64
N ALA A 48 2.96 14.48 -12.53
CA ALA A 48 4.33 14.05 -12.79
C ALA A 48 4.71 14.01 -14.28
N ALA A 49 3.76 14.12 -15.20
CA ALA A 49 4.01 13.95 -16.65
C ALA A 49 4.76 15.12 -17.31
N LYS A 50 5.17 16.16 -16.57
CA LYS A 50 5.97 17.28 -17.13
C LYS A 50 7.37 16.83 -17.53
N GLU A 51 7.99 15.98 -16.73
CA GLU A 51 9.31 15.45 -17.03
C GLU A 51 9.19 14.03 -17.60
N LYS A 52 9.93 13.81 -18.68
CA LYS A 52 10.06 12.48 -19.23
C LYS A 52 11.13 11.73 -18.45
N LEU A 53 10.75 10.60 -17.90
CA LEU A 53 11.64 9.67 -17.25
C LEU A 53 12.55 8.95 -18.29
N PRO A 54 13.56 8.20 -17.86
CA PRO A 54 14.42 7.43 -18.77
C PRO A 54 13.59 6.67 -19.83
N GLN A 55 14.11 6.57 -21.05
CA GLN A 55 13.44 5.95 -22.22
C GLN A 55 12.19 6.70 -22.73
N ASN A 56 12.04 7.97 -22.36
CA ASN A 56 10.91 8.81 -22.83
C ASN A 56 9.52 8.33 -22.32
N LYS A 57 9.48 7.50 -21.27
CA LYS A 57 8.26 6.95 -20.66
C LYS A 57 7.63 7.94 -19.68
N ASN A 58 6.32 7.83 -19.52
CA ASN A 58 5.63 8.53 -18.44
C ASN A 58 5.78 7.74 -17.10
N LEU A 59 5.36 8.36 -16.00
CA LEU A 59 5.53 7.74 -14.66
C LEU A 59 4.73 6.43 -14.52
N PHE A 60 3.52 6.35 -15.08
CA PHE A 60 2.72 5.12 -15.06
C PHE A 60 3.45 3.97 -15.76
N GLU A 61 3.92 4.19 -16.99
CA GLU A 61 4.69 3.18 -17.73
C GLU A 61 5.95 2.75 -16.97
N THR A 62 6.61 3.71 -16.31
CA THR A 62 7.82 3.44 -15.54
C THR A 62 7.52 2.61 -14.27
N ILE A 63 6.39 2.86 -13.59
CA ILE A 63 5.92 2.05 -12.46
C ILE A 63 5.58 0.64 -12.94
N VAL A 64 4.85 0.51 -14.06
CA VAL A 64 4.50 -0.80 -14.62
C VAL A 64 5.75 -1.60 -14.96
N ASP A 65 6.72 -0.98 -15.65
CA ASP A 65 8.00 -1.64 -15.93
C ASP A 65 8.71 -2.07 -14.64
N TYR A 66 8.72 -1.19 -13.63
CA TYR A 66 9.36 -1.49 -12.36
C TYR A 66 8.76 -2.74 -11.70
N ILE A 67 7.44 -2.85 -11.64
CA ILE A 67 6.78 -3.99 -10.97
C ILE A 67 6.80 -5.28 -11.80
N GLN A 68 6.89 -5.18 -13.13
CA GLN A 68 7.00 -6.33 -14.03
C GLN A 68 8.44 -6.85 -14.19
N THR A 69 9.44 -6.03 -13.83
CA THR A 69 10.85 -6.44 -13.95
C THR A 69 11.14 -7.60 -13.00
N GLU A 70 11.49 -8.72 -13.57
CA GLU A 70 12.03 -9.85 -12.81
C GLU A 70 13.38 -9.50 -12.21
N ARG A 71 13.56 -9.79 -10.92
CA ARG A 71 14.78 -9.49 -10.19
C ARG A 71 15.39 -10.75 -9.63
N GLU A 72 16.71 -10.80 -9.58
CA GLU A 72 17.41 -11.83 -8.82
C GLU A 72 17.23 -11.58 -7.33
N TYR A 73 16.34 -12.34 -6.72
CA TYR A 73 16.02 -12.19 -5.29
C TYR A 73 17.19 -12.55 -4.38
N GLU A 74 18.14 -13.32 -4.86
CA GLU A 74 19.31 -13.72 -4.06
C GLU A 74 20.23 -12.56 -3.72
N THR A 75 20.22 -11.49 -4.53
CA THR A 75 21.19 -10.39 -4.38
C THR A 75 20.59 -9.07 -3.93
N CYS A 76 19.30 -8.81 -4.18
CA CYS A 76 18.79 -7.44 -4.07
C CYS A 76 17.65 -7.23 -3.08
N VAL A 77 16.81 -8.23 -2.78
CA VAL A 77 15.48 -7.96 -2.19
C VAL A 77 15.18 -8.75 -0.93
N ILE A 78 15.75 -9.95 -0.75
CA ILE A 78 15.46 -10.79 0.42
C ILE A 78 16.60 -10.70 1.41
N PRO A 79 16.44 -9.98 2.54
CA PRO A 79 17.44 -9.98 3.58
C PRO A 79 17.50 -11.36 4.25
N GLU A 80 18.65 -11.71 4.83
CA GLU A 80 18.84 -12.98 5.55
C GLU A 80 17.81 -13.21 6.68
N CYS A 81 17.24 -12.13 7.20
CA CYS A 81 16.21 -12.19 8.24
C CYS A 81 14.84 -12.63 7.74
N MET A 82 14.61 -12.64 6.42
CA MET A 82 13.37 -13.08 5.81
C MET A 82 13.49 -14.55 5.41
N GLU A 83 12.59 -15.41 5.87
CA GLU A 83 12.57 -16.81 5.44
C GLU A 83 12.23 -16.90 3.95
N LYS A 84 12.96 -17.74 3.24
CA LYS A 84 12.80 -17.96 1.81
C LYS A 84 11.93 -19.19 1.59
N TYR A 85 10.95 -19.08 0.70
CA TYR A 85 10.39 -20.25 0.05
C TYR A 85 11.07 -20.45 -1.32
N ALA A 86 10.91 -21.63 -1.92
CA ALA A 86 11.52 -21.92 -3.22
C ALA A 86 11.01 -20.94 -4.29
N ILE A 87 11.86 -20.01 -4.70
CA ILE A 87 11.59 -19.02 -5.73
C ILE A 87 12.42 -19.34 -6.95
N SER A 88 11.86 -19.14 -8.14
CA SER A 88 12.61 -19.18 -9.38
C SER A 88 13.68 -18.07 -9.39
N LYS A 89 14.74 -18.28 -10.14
CA LYS A 89 15.89 -17.37 -10.21
C LYS A 89 15.51 -15.94 -10.60
N ASN A 90 14.47 -15.80 -11.43
CA ASN A 90 13.89 -14.54 -11.85
C ASN A 90 12.46 -14.46 -11.29
N TYR A 91 12.18 -13.49 -10.46
CA TYR A 91 10.94 -13.39 -9.74
C TYR A 91 10.48 -11.94 -9.58
N SER A 92 9.22 -11.69 -9.85
CA SER A 92 8.57 -10.44 -9.51
C SER A 92 7.45 -10.70 -8.52
N VAL A 93 7.61 -10.23 -7.28
CA VAL A 93 6.59 -10.40 -6.25
C VAL A 93 5.30 -9.66 -6.61
N SER A 94 5.43 -8.52 -7.28
CA SER A 94 4.27 -7.74 -7.73
C SER A 94 3.46 -8.49 -8.80
N ASN A 95 4.10 -9.22 -9.70
CA ASN A 95 3.40 -10.09 -10.66
C ASN A 95 2.73 -11.26 -9.95
N GLU A 96 3.43 -11.95 -9.06
CA GLU A 96 2.83 -13.06 -8.32
C GLU A 96 1.68 -12.63 -7.41
N MET A 97 1.73 -11.41 -6.89
CA MET A 97 0.66 -10.83 -6.07
C MET A 97 -0.47 -10.23 -6.92
N GLU A 98 -0.40 -10.34 -8.26
CA GLU A 98 -1.39 -9.79 -9.20
C GLU A 98 -1.60 -8.27 -9.02
N CYS A 99 -0.49 -7.54 -8.84
CA CYS A 99 -0.55 -6.08 -8.67
C CYS A 99 -0.87 -5.33 -9.97
N TYR A 100 -0.69 -5.97 -11.12
CA TYR A 100 -0.97 -5.41 -12.44
C TYR A 100 -1.76 -6.40 -13.31
N ASN A 101 -2.69 -5.86 -14.08
CA ASN A 101 -3.48 -6.62 -15.05
C ASN A 101 -3.08 -6.21 -16.48
N GLU A 102 -2.29 -7.04 -17.14
CA GLU A 102 -1.81 -6.79 -18.52
C GLU A 102 -2.95 -6.61 -19.53
N LYS A 103 -4.02 -7.42 -19.41
CA LYS A 103 -5.14 -7.38 -20.38
C LYS A 103 -5.89 -6.05 -20.35
N LYS A 104 -5.95 -5.40 -19.20
CA LYS A 104 -6.62 -4.11 -19.00
C LYS A 104 -5.66 -2.94 -19.00
N ASN A 105 -4.37 -3.19 -18.94
CA ASN A 105 -3.32 -2.18 -18.70
C ASN A 105 -3.62 -1.34 -17.44
N GLU A 106 -3.99 -2.02 -16.35
CA GLU A 106 -4.41 -1.37 -15.11
C GLU A 106 -3.64 -1.92 -13.91
N LEU A 107 -3.18 -1.04 -13.05
CA LEU A 107 -2.69 -1.42 -11.72
C LEU A 107 -3.87 -1.77 -10.80
N ASN A 108 -3.66 -2.75 -9.94
CA ASN A 108 -4.65 -3.11 -8.94
C ASN A 108 -4.98 -1.90 -8.04
N LYS A 109 -6.26 -1.71 -7.74
CA LYS A 109 -6.71 -0.59 -6.91
C LYS A 109 -6.02 -0.54 -5.55
N LYS A 110 -5.81 -1.67 -4.88
CA LYS A 110 -5.08 -1.70 -3.60
C LYS A 110 -3.62 -1.29 -3.74
N TYR A 111 -3.00 -1.64 -4.88
CA TYR A 111 -1.65 -1.20 -5.19
C TYR A 111 -1.59 0.32 -5.38
N THR A 112 -2.48 0.88 -6.20
CA THR A 112 -2.48 2.33 -6.49
C THR A 112 -2.78 3.16 -5.25
N GLU A 113 -3.75 2.76 -4.43
CA GLU A 113 -4.06 3.42 -3.16
C GLU A 113 -2.85 3.31 -2.19
N GLY A 114 -2.31 2.12 -2.01
CA GLY A 114 -1.12 1.91 -1.15
C GLY A 114 0.09 2.71 -1.63
N PHE A 115 0.34 2.74 -2.94
CA PHE A 115 1.41 3.53 -3.54
C PHE A 115 1.26 5.03 -3.24
N LEU A 116 0.06 5.59 -3.42
CA LEU A 116 -0.20 7.00 -3.17
C LEU A 116 0.01 7.39 -1.70
N ASP A 117 -0.48 6.56 -0.78
CA ASP A 117 -0.33 6.79 0.64
C ASP A 117 1.14 6.71 1.07
N VAL A 118 1.88 5.68 0.60
CA VAL A 118 3.31 5.54 0.88
C VAL A 118 4.11 6.69 0.26
N LEU A 119 3.80 7.09 -0.97
CA LEU A 119 4.42 8.24 -1.64
C LEU A 119 4.22 9.52 -0.83
N SER A 120 3.02 9.72 -0.31
CA SER A 120 2.68 10.87 0.53
C SER A 120 3.45 10.84 1.86
N LEU A 121 3.48 9.71 2.54
CA LEU A 121 4.24 9.55 3.78
C LEU A 121 5.74 9.80 3.56
N LEU A 122 6.33 9.26 2.50
CA LEU A 122 7.74 9.52 2.16
C LEU A 122 8.03 11.00 1.87
N SER A 123 7.03 11.73 1.38
CA SER A 123 7.18 13.14 1.04
C SER A 123 7.01 14.08 2.24
N TYR A 124 6.20 13.70 3.23
CA TYR A 124 5.87 14.55 4.38
C TYR A 124 6.51 14.10 5.69
N ALA A 125 6.90 12.84 5.80
CA ALA A 125 7.57 12.25 6.96
C ALA A 125 8.79 11.40 6.54
N PRO A 126 9.79 11.98 5.84
CA PRO A 126 10.92 11.24 5.26
C PRO A 126 11.90 10.70 6.31
N ASP A 127 11.89 11.25 7.51
CA ASP A 127 12.91 10.98 8.54
C ASP A 127 12.62 9.75 9.40
N TYR A 128 11.46 9.12 9.22
CA TYR A 128 11.05 7.94 9.99
C TYR A 128 11.12 8.14 11.51
N THR A 129 10.75 9.33 11.98
CA THR A 129 10.74 9.68 13.39
C THR A 129 9.37 9.42 13.99
N SER A 130 9.32 8.83 15.18
CA SER A 130 8.05 8.67 15.92
C SER A 130 7.37 10.01 16.15
N GLY A 131 6.05 10.06 15.89
CA GLY A 131 5.26 11.29 15.95
C GLY A 131 5.31 12.16 14.70
N SER A 132 6.11 11.82 13.67
CA SER A 132 6.17 12.55 12.41
C SER A 132 5.02 12.22 11.45
N VAL A 133 4.38 11.06 11.64
CA VAL A 133 3.28 10.61 10.78
C VAL A 133 1.95 11.09 11.35
N GLU A 134 1.18 11.77 10.51
CA GLU A 134 -0.13 12.33 10.84
C GLU A 134 -1.22 11.81 9.90
N THR A 135 -2.45 11.73 10.41
CA THR A 135 -3.62 11.29 9.62
C THR A 135 -3.90 12.17 8.41
N SER A 136 -3.48 13.44 8.47
CA SER A 136 -3.63 14.38 7.37
C SER A 136 -2.84 13.99 6.13
N GLN A 137 -1.69 13.31 6.31
CA GLN A 137 -0.74 12.99 5.25
C GLN A 137 -1.23 11.91 4.28
N ILE A 138 -2.13 11.03 4.72
CA ILE A 138 -2.76 10.00 3.88
C ILE A 138 -4.18 10.36 3.43
N LYS A 139 -4.60 11.63 3.61
CA LYS A 139 -5.86 12.12 3.05
C LYS A 139 -5.68 12.55 1.60
N GLN A 140 -6.68 12.27 0.76
CA GLN A 140 -6.70 12.62 -0.65
C GLN A 140 -6.23 14.06 -0.94
N LYS A 141 -6.73 15.04 -0.16
CA LYS A 141 -6.34 16.44 -0.29
C LYS A 141 -4.82 16.65 -0.17
N LYS A 142 -4.17 15.94 0.75
CA LYS A 142 -2.73 16.07 0.98
C LYS A 142 -1.93 15.38 -0.12
N ILE A 143 -2.40 14.23 -0.59
CA ILE A 143 -1.82 13.50 -1.73
C ILE A 143 -1.89 14.35 -3.00
N LEU A 144 -3.03 14.99 -3.26
CA LEU A 144 -3.20 15.89 -4.41
C LEU A 144 -2.36 17.17 -4.31
N ASN A 145 -1.85 17.53 -3.14
CA ASN A 145 -0.94 18.66 -2.96
C ASN A 145 0.54 18.31 -3.17
N LEU A 146 0.88 17.04 -3.46
CA LEU A 146 2.24 16.66 -3.81
C LEU A 146 2.68 17.38 -5.08
N ASP A 147 3.83 18.03 -5.01
CA ASP A 147 4.44 18.63 -6.19
C ASP A 147 5.19 17.59 -7.04
N GLU A 148 5.54 17.99 -8.27
CA GLU A 148 6.22 17.13 -9.23
C GLU A 148 7.57 16.60 -8.69
N LYS A 149 8.33 17.43 -7.97
CA LYS A 149 9.63 17.05 -7.44
C LYS A 149 9.49 16.00 -6.35
N GLN A 150 8.51 16.15 -5.45
CA GLN A 150 8.22 15.17 -4.40
C GLN A 150 7.82 13.82 -5.02
N ILE A 151 6.97 13.84 -6.04
CA ILE A 151 6.54 12.64 -6.73
C ILE A 151 7.73 11.94 -7.40
N LEU A 152 8.51 12.68 -8.22
CA LEU A 152 9.63 12.13 -8.97
C LEU A 152 10.80 11.70 -8.07
N HIS A 153 10.96 12.31 -6.89
CA HIS A 153 11.98 11.91 -5.95
C HIS A 153 11.63 10.60 -5.23
N ASN A 154 10.35 10.41 -4.87
CA ASN A 154 9.93 9.35 -3.96
C ASN A 154 9.24 8.15 -4.64
N TRP A 155 8.80 8.25 -5.91
CA TRP A 155 8.03 7.19 -6.57
C TRP A 155 8.72 5.81 -6.54
N LYS A 156 10.03 5.78 -6.79
CA LYS A 156 10.79 4.52 -6.82
C LYS A 156 10.85 3.87 -5.44
N LYS A 157 11.12 4.67 -4.40
CA LYS A 157 11.09 4.22 -3.00
C LYS A 157 9.71 3.72 -2.58
N ALA A 158 8.65 4.39 -3.04
CA ALA A 158 7.28 3.94 -2.77
C ALA A 158 7.01 2.58 -3.42
N CYS A 159 7.36 2.39 -4.69
CA CYS A 159 7.25 1.09 -5.36
C CYS A 159 8.06 0.01 -4.64
N GLU A 160 9.31 0.31 -4.27
CA GLU A 160 10.20 -0.62 -3.58
C GLU A 160 9.65 -1.01 -2.20
N GLY A 161 9.12 -0.06 -1.45
CA GLY A 161 8.48 -0.32 -0.17
C GLY A 161 7.26 -1.23 -0.30
N ILE A 162 6.39 -0.98 -1.28
CA ILE A 162 5.21 -1.84 -1.55
C ILE A 162 5.64 -3.23 -2.02
N ASP A 163 6.66 -3.35 -2.86
CA ASP A 163 7.18 -4.64 -3.34
C ASP A 163 7.69 -5.50 -2.16
N ARG A 164 8.47 -4.89 -1.27
CA ARG A 164 8.95 -5.51 -0.03
C ARG A 164 7.81 -5.87 0.94
N ALA A 165 6.79 -5.01 1.04
CA ALA A 165 5.59 -5.29 1.82
C ALA A 165 4.81 -6.48 1.26
N CYS A 166 4.67 -6.56 -0.07
CA CYS A 166 4.06 -7.70 -0.75
C CYS A 166 4.83 -8.99 -0.48
N TYR A 167 6.16 -8.96 -0.54
CA TYR A 167 6.99 -10.11 -0.21
C TYR A 167 6.80 -10.56 1.25
N PHE A 168 6.85 -9.61 2.20
CA PHE A 168 6.57 -9.88 3.61
C PHE A 168 5.19 -10.52 3.81
N LEU A 169 4.15 -9.93 3.23
CA LEU A 169 2.78 -10.43 3.33
C LEU A 169 2.66 -11.86 2.78
N LYS A 170 3.35 -12.16 1.69
CA LYS A 170 3.35 -13.48 1.09
C LYS A 170 4.06 -14.50 1.99
N VAL A 171 5.30 -14.22 2.38
CA VAL A 171 6.18 -15.16 3.09
C VAL A 171 5.85 -15.28 4.56
N GLN A 172 5.57 -14.18 5.24
CA GLN A 172 5.35 -14.14 6.69
C GLN A 172 3.86 -14.23 7.08
N CYS A 173 2.96 -13.82 6.17
CA CYS A 173 1.55 -13.69 6.50
C CYS A 173 0.62 -14.57 5.65
N GLY A 174 1.15 -15.37 4.70
CA GLY A 174 0.36 -16.29 3.89
C GLY A 174 -0.62 -15.60 2.91
N VAL A 175 -0.37 -14.34 2.56
CA VAL A 175 -1.17 -13.58 1.58
C VAL A 175 -0.69 -13.94 0.18
N ARG A 176 -1.54 -14.55 -0.64
CA ARG A 176 -1.17 -15.01 -1.98
C ARG A 176 -1.30 -13.94 -3.06
N LYS A 177 -2.29 -13.07 -2.90
CA LYS A 177 -2.63 -12.02 -3.88
C LYS A 177 -2.94 -10.72 -3.15
N ILE A 178 -2.65 -9.58 -3.76
CA ILE A 178 -2.91 -8.26 -3.17
C ILE A 178 -4.39 -8.06 -2.81
N GLN A 179 -5.30 -8.68 -3.55
CA GLN A 179 -6.74 -8.67 -3.29
C GLN A 179 -7.09 -9.30 -1.93
N GLU A 180 -6.28 -10.24 -1.45
CA GLU A 180 -6.49 -10.95 -0.19
C GLU A 180 -6.04 -10.18 1.05
N VAL A 181 -5.33 -9.07 0.88
CA VAL A 181 -5.00 -8.15 1.97
C VAL A 181 -6.29 -7.66 2.62
N SER A 182 -6.47 -7.92 3.91
CA SER A 182 -7.72 -7.65 4.61
C SER A 182 -7.99 -6.15 4.74
N TYR A 183 -6.96 -5.38 5.09
CA TYR A 183 -7.04 -3.92 5.26
C TYR A 183 -5.92 -3.26 4.46
N ASN A 184 -6.29 -2.39 3.51
CA ASN A 184 -5.31 -1.76 2.62
C ASN A 184 -4.26 -0.93 3.36
N LEU A 185 -4.64 -0.30 4.47
CA LEU A 185 -3.73 0.49 5.28
C LEU A 185 -2.62 -0.34 5.96
N MET A 186 -2.79 -1.66 6.12
CA MET A 186 -1.67 -2.52 6.54
C MET A 186 -0.57 -2.61 5.49
N LEU A 187 -0.95 -2.60 4.19
CA LEU A 187 0.02 -2.51 3.10
C LEU A 187 0.76 -1.17 3.11
N VAL A 188 0.05 -0.08 3.44
CA VAL A 188 0.64 1.27 3.56
C VAL A 188 1.68 1.32 4.68
N LEU A 189 1.35 0.83 5.87
CA LEU A 189 2.29 0.78 7.00
C LEU A 189 3.54 -0.03 6.64
N LEU A 190 3.36 -1.24 6.13
CA LEU A 190 4.47 -2.10 5.72
C LEU A 190 5.31 -1.45 4.62
N GLY A 191 4.66 -0.86 3.61
CA GLY A 191 5.31 -0.19 2.50
C GLY A 191 6.15 1.01 2.95
N TYR A 192 5.62 1.83 3.86
CA TYR A 192 6.35 2.96 4.41
C TYR A 192 7.55 2.52 5.25
N ILE A 193 7.38 1.58 6.18
CA ILE A 193 8.48 1.08 7.01
C ILE A 193 9.56 0.42 6.14
N TYR A 194 9.18 -0.40 5.19
CA TYR A 194 10.12 -1.12 4.33
C TYR A 194 10.69 -0.30 3.15
N ALA A 195 10.21 0.91 2.91
CA ALA A 195 10.90 1.86 2.06
C ALA A 195 12.26 2.30 2.64
N ASN A 196 12.48 2.07 3.94
CA ASN A 196 13.77 2.24 4.59
C ASN A 196 14.59 0.95 4.52
N ASP A 197 15.75 0.99 3.86
CA ASP A 197 16.64 -0.17 3.66
C ASP A 197 17.15 -0.77 4.96
N SER A 198 17.44 0.06 5.96
CA SER A 198 17.95 -0.40 7.26
C SER A 198 16.87 -1.20 7.99
N PHE A 199 15.62 -0.72 7.96
CA PHE A 199 14.49 -1.40 8.60
C PHE A 199 14.15 -2.71 7.88
N TYR A 200 14.20 -2.71 6.55
CA TYR A 200 13.94 -3.92 5.77
C TYR A 200 14.94 -5.04 6.06
N LYS A 201 16.21 -4.69 6.29
CA LYS A 201 17.28 -5.64 6.57
C LYS A 201 17.35 -6.08 8.04
N ASP A 202 16.63 -5.40 8.93
CA ASP A 202 16.68 -5.70 10.37
C ASP A 202 15.72 -6.82 10.75
N LYS A 203 16.29 -7.90 11.28
CA LYS A 203 15.53 -9.05 11.80
C LYS A 203 14.59 -8.69 12.95
N LYS A 204 14.96 -7.69 13.78
CA LYS A 204 14.11 -7.25 14.89
C LYS A 204 12.87 -6.55 14.36
N VAL A 205 13.04 -5.69 13.34
CA VAL A 205 11.92 -5.01 12.67
C VAL A 205 10.98 -6.02 12.01
N THR A 206 11.53 -7.01 11.31
CA THR A 206 10.71 -8.08 10.72
C THR A 206 9.88 -8.82 11.78
N LYS A 207 10.49 -9.19 12.92
CA LYS A 207 9.77 -9.86 14.01
C LYS A 207 8.69 -8.97 14.62
N LEU A 208 8.98 -7.69 14.83
CA LEU A 208 8.03 -6.69 15.31
C LEU A 208 6.82 -6.58 14.38
N LEU A 209 7.06 -6.49 13.07
CA LEU A 209 5.99 -6.38 12.08
C LEU A 209 5.15 -7.66 11.97
N VAL A 210 5.74 -8.84 12.13
CA VAL A 210 4.97 -10.11 12.20
C VAL A 210 4.06 -10.12 13.43
N ALA A 211 4.59 -9.74 14.59
CA ALA A 211 3.82 -9.69 15.83
C ALA A 211 2.69 -8.64 15.74
N TRP A 212 3.00 -7.44 15.20
CA TRP A 212 1.99 -6.41 14.95
C TRP A 212 0.90 -6.89 13.98
N TYR A 213 1.29 -7.48 12.83
CA TYR A 213 0.34 -7.90 11.80
C TYR A 213 -0.73 -8.84 12.37
N TRP A 214 -0.28 -9.89 13.04
CA TRP A 214 -1.20 -10.88 13.59
C TRP A 214 -2.01 -10.32 14.76
N SER A 215 -1.40 -9.54 15.65
CA SER A 215 -2.12 -8.91 16.77
C SER A 215 -3.19 -7.95 16.26
N ALA A 216 -2.88 -7.11 15.28
CA ALA A 216 -3.83 -6.14 14.70
C ALA A 216 -5.00 -6.83 13.99
N ILE A 217 -4.75 -7.92 13.26
CA ILE A 217 -5.80 -8.67 12.58
C ILE A 217 -6.71 -9.37 13.58
N PHE A 218 -6.15 -10.10 14.54
CA PHE A 218 -6.95 -10.85 15.50
C PHE A 218 -7.69 -9.94 16.49
N ALA A 219 -7.14 -8.77 16.80
CA ALA A 219 -7.83 -7.74 17.58
C ALA A 219 -8.92 -6.99 16.81
N GLY A 220 -9.07 -7.19 15.48
CA GLY A 220 -9.99 -6.41 14.65
C GLY A 220 -9.68 -4.92 14.65
N ARG A 221 -8.40 -4.53 14.85
CA ARG A 221 -7.96 -3.16 15.06
C ARG A 221 -8.36 -2.21 13.92
N TYR A 222 -8.47 -2.73 12.71
CA TYR A 222 -8.83 -1.95 11.52
C TYR A 222 -10.28 -2.13 11.08
N ASP A 223 -11.14 -2.73 11.90
CA ASP A 223 -12.56 -2.87 11.59
C ASP A 223 -13.27 -1.51 11.57
N LYS A 224 -12.80 -0.57 12.39
CA LYS A 224 -13.27 0.83 12.46
C LYS A 224 -12.06 1.76 12.56
N ASP A 225 -12.27 3.03 12.20
CA ASP A 225 -11.30 4.11 12.38
C ASP A 225 -9.88 3.76 11.86
N GLN A 226 -9.82 3.16 10.68
CA GLN A 226 -8.60 2.60 10.11
C GLN A 226 -7.45 3.62 10.00
N THR A 227 -7.74 4.84 9.54
CA THR A 227 -6.72 5.89 9.34
C THR A 227 -6.05 6.34 10.64
N PRO A 228 -6.78 6.68 11.71
CA PRO A 228 -6.15 6.96 13.00
C PRO A 228 -5.30 5.81 13.52
N HIS A 229 -5.81 4.57 13.44
CA HIS A 229 -5.10 3.40 13.93
C HIS A 229 -3.81 3.10 13.17
N VAL A 230 -3.80 3.21 11.84
CA VAL A 230 -2.57 2.97 11.08
C VAL A 230 -1.49 4.00 11.39
N VAL A 231 -1.88 5.26 11.57
CA VAL A 231 -0.95 6.34 11.93
C VAL A 231 -0.36 6.12 13.32
N GLU A 232 -1.20 5.74 14.28
CA GLU A 232 -0.77 5.37 15.62
C GLU A 232 0.20 4.19 15.59
N ASP A 233 -0.13 3.14 14.84
CA ASP A 233 0.71 1.94 14.72
C ASP A 233 2.05 2.25 14.04
N ILE A 234 2.07 3.09 12.99
CA ILE A 234 3.33 3.53 12.38
C ILE A 234 4.21 4.24 13.41
N ASN A 235 3.66 5.20 14.15
CA ASN A 235 4.41 5.95 15.15
C ASN A 235 4.90 5.07 16.31
N ASN A 236 4.08 4.11 16.75
CA ASN A 236 4.47 3.14 17.78
C ASN A 236 5.59 2.20 17.29
N ILE A 237 5.51 1.72 16.05
CA ILE A 237 6.56 0.89 15.43
C ILE A 237 7.87 1.69 15.35
N LEU A 238 7.81 2.94 14.86
CA LEU A 238 8.98 3.81 14.78
C LEU A 238 9.60 4.06 16.16
N LYS A 239 8.76 4.28 17.19
CA LYS A 239 9.21 4.40 18.57
C LYS A 239 9.88 3.12 19.05
N THR A 240 9.28 1.96 18.83
CA THR A 240 9.87 0.67 19.22
C THR A 240 11.20 0.42 18.52
N ILE A 241 11.33 0.80 17.26
CA ILE A 241 12.60 0.69 16.52
C ILE A 241 13.69 1.59 17.16
N ALA A 242 13.31 2.78 17.63
CA ALA A 242 14.24 3.75 18.18
C ALA A 242 14.69 3.44 19.62
N ASP A 243 13.77 3.05 20.51
CA ASP A 243 14.01 2.91 21.96
C ASP A 243 13.73 1.50 22.51
N GLY A 244 13.13 0.60 21.72
CA GLY A 244 12.84 -0.78 22.11
C GLY A 244 11.56 -0.94 22.92
N ASP A 245 10.76 0.11 23.15
CA ASP A 245 9.49 0.05 23.88
C ASP A 245 8.39 -0.60 23.02
N ASP A 246 8.04 -1.83 23.34
CA ASP A 246 6.99 -2.63 22.67
C ASP A 246 5.74 -2.88 23.56
N THR A 247 5.59 -2.12 24.64
CA THR A 247 4.49 -2.28 25.62
C THR A 247 3.11 -2.14 24.96
N TRP A 248 2.95 -1.25 23.98
CA TRP A 248 1.73 -1.07 23.21
C TRP A 248 1.30 -2.34 22.43
N LEU A 249 2.27 -3.12 21.97
CA LEU A 249 2.00 -4.39 21.28
C LEU A 249 1.55 -5.47 22.24
N LEU A 250 2.11 -5.48 23.45
CA LEU A 250 1.68 -6.37 24.52
C LEU A 250 0.25 -6.04 24.95
N GLU A 251 -0.11 -4.76 25.08
CA GLU A 251 -1.47 -4.31 25.36
C GLU A 251 -2.44 -4.74 24.26
N MET A 252 -2.07 -4.56 22.98
CA MET A 252 -2.90 -5.02 21.87
C MET A 252 -3.12 -6.54 21.92
N LYS A 253 -2.08 -7.31 22.22
CA LYS A 253 -2.16 -8.76 22.38
C LYS A 253 -3.05 -9.16 23.56
N ASN A 254 -2.95 -8.49 24.70
CA ASN A 254 -3.78 -8.75 25.86
C ASN A 254 -5.26 -8.46 25.58
N ASN A 255 -5.55 -7.40 24.85
CA ASN A 255 -6.91 -7.05 24.43
C ASN A 255 -7.58 -8.15 23.60
N ILE A 256 -6.82 -8.97 22.86
CA ILE A 256 -7.37 -10.12 22.14
C ILE A 256 -7.96 -11.15 23.11
N PHE A 257 -7.26 -11.43 24.20
CA PHE A 257 -7.71 -12.40 25.20
C PHE A 257 -8.86 -11.88 26.05
N ASP A 258 -8.93 -10.56 26.25
CA ASP A 258 -10.00 -9.91 27.01
C ASP A 258 -11.27 -9.70 26.17
N MET A 259 -11.21 -9.90 24.86
CA MET A 259 -12.37 -9.81 23.98
C MET A 259 -13.40 -10.88 24.34
N LYS A 260 -14.66 -10.43 24.40
CA LYS A 260 -15.80 -11.32 24.64
C LYS A 260 -15.86 -12.40 23.56
N GLY A 261 -15.59 -13.64 23.92
CA GLY A 261 -15.57 -14.78 23.00
C GLY A 261 -14.17 -15.33 22.68
N PHE A 262 -13.09 -14.69 23.14
CA PHE A 262 -11.74 -15.23 23.07
C PHE A 262 -11.16 -15.55 24.45
N SER A 263 -11.96 -15.41 25.53
CA SER A 263 -11.55 -15.63 26.91
C SER A 263 -11.30 -17.09 27.28
N ASP A 264 -11.87 -18.02 26.50
CA ASP A 264 -11.69 -19.44 26.72
C ASP A 264 -11.76 -20.24 25.39
N GLU A 265 -11.09 -21.38 25.36
CA GLU A 265 -11.02 -22.27 24.21
C GLU A 265 -12.39 -22.80 23.75
N PRO A 266 -13.32 -23.20 24.63
CA PRO A 266 -14.65 -23.63 24.24
C PRO A 266 -15.46 -22.55 23.56
N THR A 267 -15.39 -21.30 24.02
CA THR A 267 -16.07 -20.16 23.40
C THR A 267 -15.46 -19.84 22.03
N LEU A 268 -14.15 -19.92 21.90
CA LEU A 268 -13.46 -19.77 20.62
C LEU A 268 -13.89 -20.83 19.62
N LEU A 269 -13.95 -22.10 20.02
CA LEU A 269 -14.39 -23.22 19.19
C LEU A 269 -15.87 -23.12 18.79
N LEU A 270 -16.74 -22.67 19.70
CA LEU A 270 -18.16 -22.43 19.40
C LEU A 270 -18.34 -21.29 18.41
N GLN A 271 -17.56 -20.23 18.49
CA GLN A 271 -17.62 -19.14 17.53
C GLN A 271 -17.06 -19.52 16.15
N THR A 272 -16.10 -20.42 16.08
CA THR A 272 -15.59 -20.96 14.81
C THR A 272 -16.59 -21.89 14.12
N SER A 273 -17.55 -22.48 14.85
CA SER A 273 -18.65 -23.27 14.27
C SER A 273 -19.68 -22.41 13.54
N VAL A 274 -19.82 -21.14 13.94
CA VAL A 274 -20.58 -20.12 13.17
C VAL A 274 -19.60 -19.52 12.19
N THR A 275 -19.64 -19.92 10.94
CA THR A 275 -18.73 -19.51 9.84
C THR A 275 -18.21 -18.09 10.04
N PRO A 276 -16.95 -17.87 10.43
CA PRO A 276 -16.43 -16.53 10.67
C PRO A 276 -16.53 -15.72 9.37
N LYS A 277 -17.22 -14.58 9.41
CA LYS A 277 -17.36 -13.70 8.26
C LYS A 277 -16.18 -12.71 8.21
N GLY A 278 -15.77 -12.32 6.99
CA GLY A 278 -14.86 -11.19 6.80
C GLY A 278 -13.38 -11.46 7.05
N ALA A 279 -12.71 -10.47 7.66
CA ALA A 279 -11.25 -10.44 7.84
C ALA A 279 -10.74 -11.62 8.68
N LEU A 280 -11.40 -11.96 9.78
CA LEU A 280 -10.99 -13.04 10.68
C LEU A 280 -10.89 -14.41 10.00
N ARG A 281 -11.90 -14.78 9.16
CA ARG A 281 -11.86 -16.05 8.41
C ARG A 281 -10.68 -16.10 7.45
N LYS A 282 -10.46 -15.01 6.70
CA LYS A 282 -9.30 -14.91 5.80
C LYS A 282 -7.99 -15.06 6.56
N SER A 283 -7.91 -14.42 7.71
CA SER A 283 -6.70 -14.41 8.54
C SER A 283 -6.35 -15.78 9.11
N ILE A 284 -7.36 -16.56 9.52
CA ILE A 284 -7.15 -17.95 9.95
C ILE A 284 -6.56 -18.77 8.79
N CYS A 285 -7.11 -18.69 7.59
CA CYS A 285 -6.57 -19.36 6.42
C CYS A 285 -5.16 -18.88 6.08
N GLN A 286 -4.90 -17.58 6.15
CA GLN A 286 -3.58 -17.00 5.93
C GLN A 286 -2.56 -17.48 6.96
N PHE A 287 -2.95 -17.60 8.22
CA PHE A 287 -2.08 -18.11 9.29
C PHE A 287 -1.60 -19.54 9.01
N TYR A 288 -2.53 -20.42 8.59
CA TYR A 288 -2.16 -21.77 8.16
C TYR A 288 -1.26 -21.77 6.94
N LEU A 289 -1.56 -20.95 5.93
CA LEU A 289 -0.74 -20.83 4.73
C LEU A 289 0.66 -20.29 5.04
N ALA A 290 0.80 -19.32 5.93
CA ALA A 290 2.10 -18.80 6.35
C ALA A 290 3.01 -19.91 6.90
N GLY A 291 2.45 -20.90 7.60
CA GLY A 291 3.17 -22.08 8.07
C GLY A 291 3.67 -23.02 6.97
N THR A 292 3.07 -22.96 5.77
CA THR A 292 3.45 -23.85 4.65
C THR A 292 4.64 -23.34 3.84
N TYR A 293 4.99 -22.05 3.99
CA TYR A 293 6.14 -21.42 3.32
C TYR A 293 7.44 -21.52 4.14
N LYS A 294 7.37 -22.10 5.34
CA LYS A 294 8.51 -22.33 6.24
C LYS A 294 9.17 -23.74 6.02
#